data_aac8d7a8730c0dd28a03baa1d1987624
#
_entry.id   aac8d7a8730c0dd28a03baa1d1987624
#
_cell.length_a   1.000
_cell.length_b   1.000
_cell.length_c   1.000
_cell.angle_alpha   90.00
_cell.angle_beta   90.00
_cell.angle_gamma   90.00
#
_symmetry.space_group_name_H-M   'P 1'
#
loop_
_entity.id
_entity.type
_entity.pdbx_description
1 polymer ?
#
loop_
_entity_poly.entity_id
_entity_poly.type
_entity_poly.pdbx_seq_one_letter_code
_entity_poly.pdbx_strand_id
1 'polypeptide(L)'
;MAAGRARGSILDLLRLAEASGKPVISLLSESWAAYSGETLWRDVPPLEPSVRLVGESVMDRIFSLTVGLLTGLPAPEQVRKANEDIERMHMFLESAGFLEDPLSYHQRPEAPLQSTLREEEAWYGVSRQAYRHLEFESGFTPHPGEPGAPHWLAKEHNSTHHAYVLEHHGEPRPWVVCVHGFSMGTPQVNFVGFDAQRLHEELGLNLIFPCLPLHGPRSITAFSGMELLQPDYLSVMHMFAQAVWDVRRTIAWVRQRRASGIGVYGVSLGGHVGSIVSALEPDLECIVAGIPAVDFPSLARDNEPYIMKRYSNEFAMPWNRIGSISHVVSPLAFQPQVSIDRRFIYAGTADRVARPVHARALWRHWDRPKIHWFSGGHVLGVANASVRDFVAESLQESGLAVSAEED
;
A
#
# COMPACT_ATOMS: atom_id res chain seq x y z
N MET A 1 -9.44 -19.21 32.33
CA MET A 1 -8.00 -19.06 32.59
C MET A 1 -7.27 -19.05 31.26
N ALA A 2 -7.03 -17.88 30.67
CA ALA A 2 -6.02 -17.63 29.61
C ALA A 2 -6.07 -16.14 29.20
N ALA A 3 -5.80 -15.24 30.16
CA ALA A 3 -5.60 -13.83 29.90
C ALA A 3 -4.22 -13.43 30.48
N GLY A 4 -3.18 -13.85 29.83
CA GLY A 4 -1.84 -13.58 30.31
C GLY A 4 -0.82 -14.00 29.27
N ARG A 5 -0.49 -13.07 28.33
CA ARG A 5 0.83 -12.93 27.66
C ARG A 5 0.70 -12.03 26.43
N ALA A 6 0.67 -10.74 26.65
CA ALA A 6 1.05 -9.74 25.66
C ALA A 6 1.56 -8.49 26.39
N ARG A 7 2.57 -8.69 27.23
CA ARG A 7 3.45 -7.62 27.70
C ARG A 7 4.86 -8.00 27.26
N GLY A 8 5.13 -7.91 25.97
CA GLY A 8 6.49 -7.75 25.49
C GLY A 8 6.98 -6.43 26.10
N SER A 9 7.88 -6.48 27.07
CA SER A 9 8.36 -5.27 27.72
C SER A 9 9.24 -4.51 26.73
N ILE A 10 9.31 -3.19 26.86
CA ILE A 10 10.31 -2.36 26.14
C ILE A 10 11.70 -2.99 26.25
N LEU A 11 12.02 -3.68 27.35
CA LEU A 11 13.26 -4.43 27.58
C LEU A 11 13.44 -5.62 26.62
N ASP A 12 12.37 -6.30 26.22
CA ASP A 12 12.46 -7.39 25.23
C ASP A 12 12.68 -6.85 23.83
N LEU A 13 12.09 -5.70 23.49
CA LEU A 13 12.37 -4.97 22.25
C LEU A 13 13.81 -4.43 22.22
N LEU A 14 14.33 -3.96 23.36
CA LEU A 14 15.70 -3.51 23.50
C LEU A 14 16.71 -4.66 23.35
N ARG A 15 16.44 -5.83 23.92
CA ARG A 15 17.24 -7.06 23.74
C ARG A 15 17.23 -7.56 22.30
N LEU A 16 16.07 -7.43 21.61
CA LEU A 16 15.95 -7.78 20.20
C LEU A 16 16.71 -6.79 19.30
N ALA A 17 16.73 -5.49 19.65
CA ALA A 17 17.55 -4.50 18.96
C ALA A 17 19.05 -4.76 19.15
N GLU A 18 19.49 -5.16 20.34
CA GLU A 18 20.87 -5.61 20.59
C GLU A 18 21.22 -6.89 19.82
N ALA A 19 20.30 -7.86 19.74
CA ALA A 19 20.47 -9.08 18.94
C ALA A 19 20.56 -8.80 17.43
N SER A 20 20.02 -7.66 16.96
CA SER A 20 20.16 -7.20 15.57
C SER A 20 21.52 -6.54 15.28
N GLY A 21 22.45 -6.48 16.26
CA GLY A 21 23.82 -5.98 16.11
C GLY A 21 23.99 -4.47 16.17
N LYS A 22 22.94 -3.72 16.55
CA LYS A 22 23.03 -2.27 16.77
C LYS A 22 22.56 -1.89 18.17
N PRO A 23 23.40 -1.27 19.00
CA PRO A 23 22.97 -0.75 20.30
C PRO A 23 21.85 0.30 20.11
N VAL A 24 20.91 0.35 21.05
CA VAL A 24 19.78 1.30 21.07
C VAL A 24 20.23 2.76 20.88
N ILE A 25 21.43 3.09 21.40
CA ILE A 25 22.06 4.40 21.24
C ILE A 25 22.36 4.68 19.75
N SER A 26 22.75 3.67 18.94
CA SER A 26 22.96 3.87 17.50
C SER A 26 21.65 4.02 16.72
N LEU A 27 20.57 3.36 17.16
CA LEU A 27 19.23 3.57 16.60
C LEU A 27 18.74 5.02 16.85
N LEU A 28 18.97 5.54 18.04
CA LEU A 28 18.66 6.92 18.39
C LEU A 28 19.60 7.90 17.66
N SER A 29 20.90 7.60 17.58
CA SER A 29 21.89 8.45 16.89
C SER A 29 21.75 8.43 15.38
N GLU A 30 21.39 7.30 14.77
CA GLU A 30 21.08 7.22 13.34
C GLU A 30 19.75 7.91 13.01
N SER A 31 18.77 7.79 13.90
CA SER A 31 17.54 8.58 13.81
C SER A 31 17.85 10.06 13.95
N TRP A 32 18.76 10.44 14.84
CA TRP A 32 19.19 11.82 15.03
C TRP A 32 20.10 12.31 13.89
N ALA A 33 21.04 11.52 13.40
CA ALA A 33 21.89 11.87 12.25
C ALA A 33 21.09 11.99 10.94
N ALA A 34 20.11 11.11 10.75
CA ALA A 34 19.14 11.26 9.66
C ALA A 34 18.21 12.46 9.87
N TYR A 35 18.11 12.95 11.09
CA TYR A 35 17.32 14.09 11.53
C TYR A 35 18.07 15.42 11.37
N SER A 36 19.37 15.45 11.71
CA SER A 36 20.23 16.64 11.73
C SER A 36 21.01 16.84 10.43
N GLY A 37 21.03 15.84 9.56
CA GLY A 37 21.85 15.85 8.37
C GLY A 37 21.06 15.53 7.12
N GLU A 38 20.99 16.51 6.26
CA GLU A 38 20.78 16.42 4.84
C GLU A 38 19.31 16.27 4.41
N THR A 39 18.65 17.40 4.22
CA THR A 39 17.75 17.57 3.10
C THR A 39 18.57 17.39 1.82
N LEU A 40 18.77 16.14 1.44
CA LEU A 40 19.47 15.76 0.21
C LEU A 40 18.78 16.31 -1.04
N TRP A 41 17.57 16.84 -0.89
CA TRP A 41 16.76 17.34 -2.00
C TRP A 41 16.08 18.67 -1.67
N ARG A 42 16.30 19.67 -2.54
CA ARG A 42 15.73 21.02 -2.40
C ARG A 42 14.19 21.05 -2.44
N ASP A 43 13.58 20.00 -2.99
CA ASP A 43 12.14 19.84 -3.21
C ASP A 43 11.42 19.08 -2.08
N VAL A 44 12.12 18.67 -1.03
CA VAL A 44 11.53 18.13 0.20
C VAL A 44 11.75 19.14 1.32
N PRO A 45 10.70 19.53 2.08
CA PRO A 45 10.87 20.46 3.19
C PRO A 45 11.87 19.94 4.22
N PRO A 46 12.64 20.83 4.86
CA PRO A 46 13.53 20.45 5.93
C PRO A 46 12.77 19.89 7.11
N LEU A 47 13.38 18.92 7.80
CA LEU A 47 12.84 18.39 9.04
C LEU A 47 12.92 19.46 10.14
N GLU A 48 11.80 19.72 10.78
CA GLU A 48 11.75 20.54 11.99
C GLU A 48 11.78 19.60 13.20
N PRO A 49 12.93 19.46 13.91
CA PRO A 49 13.05 18.55 15.02
C PRO A 49 12.04 18.85 16.13
N SER A 50 11.27 17.85 16.54
CA SER A 50 10.37 17.91 17.68
C SER A 50 10.33 16.55 18.39
N VAL A 51 10.00 16.56 19.68
CA VAL A 51 9.87 15.32 20.47
C VAL A 51 8.83 14.38 19.86
N ARG A 52 7.73 14.92 19.34
CA ARG A 52 6.69 14.16 18.64
C ARG A 52 7.28 13.45 17.41
N LEU A 53 8.00 14.17 16.56
CA LEU A 53 8.56 13.66 15.33
C LEU A 53 9.62 12.57 15.58
N VAL A 54 10.44 12.70 16.65
CA VAL A 54 11.32 11.62 17.11
C VAL A 54 10.52 10.38 17.50
N GLY A 55 9.45 10.55 18.28
CA GLY A 55 8.56 9.46 18.67
C GLY A 55 7.95 8.72 17.47
N GLU A 56 7.45 9.45 16.48
CA GLU A 56 6.89 8.87 15.24
C GLU A 56 7.94 8.12 14.42
N SER A 57 9.16 8.67 14.27
CA SER A 57 10.26 7.98 13.60
C SER A 57 10.71 6.71 14.32
N VAL A 58 10.67 6.71 15.65
CA VAL A 58 10.94 5.51 16.49
C VAL A 58 9.84 4.47 16.26
N MET A 59 8.57 4.87 16.19
CA MET A 59 7.46 3.94 15.91
C MET A 59 7.61 3.29 14.53
N ASP A 60 7.97 4.03 13.50
CA ASP A 60 8.25 3.50 12.16
C ASP A 60 9.39 2.46 12.21
N ARG A 61 10.45 2.73 12.98
CA ARG A 61 11.55 1.78 13.16
C ARG A 61 11.16 0.54 13.94
N ILE A 62 10.36 0.69 15.00
CA ILE A 62 9.83 -0.45 15.75
C ILE A 62 8.95 -1.30 14.83
N PHE A 63 8.11 -0.69 14.03
CA PHE A 63 7.29 -1.39 13.03
C PHE A 63 8.16 -2.19 12.06
N SER A 64 9.15 -1.57 11.41
CA SER A 64 10.04 -2.24 10.45
C SER A 64 10.85 -3.37 11.11
N LEU A 65 11.34 -3.18 12.34
CA LEU A 65 12.06 -4.22 13.08
C LEU A 65 11.16 -5.39 13.47
N THR A 66 9.95 -5.12 13.94
CA THR A 66 8.97 -6.16 14.31
C THR A 66 8.63 -7.02 13.09
N VAL A 67 8.35 -6.38 11.98
CA VAL A 67 8.08 -7.02 10.70
C VAL A 67 9.27 -7.89 10.28
N GLY A 68 10.49 -7.34 10.29
CA GLY A 68 11.71 -8.08 9.92
C GLY A 68 12.05 -9.26 10.84
N LEU A 69 11.69 -9.19 12.13
CA LEU A 69 11.88 -10.30 13.08
C LEU A 69 10.86 -11.43 12.90
N LEU A 70 9.64 -11.08 12.52
CA LEU A 70 8.58 -12.07 12.28
C LEU A 70 8.81 -12.88 11.00
N THR A 71 9.56 -12.34 10.03
CA THR A 71 9.88 -13.04 8.78
C THR A 71 10.96 -14.09 8.90
N GLY A 72 11.85 -13.97 9.91
CA GLY A 72 12.99 -14.88 10.10
C GLY A 72 14.04 -14.83 8.99
N LEU A 73 15.08 -15.66 9.10
CA LEU A 73 16.11 -15.84 8.07
C LEU A 73 15.70 -16.96 7.13
N PRO A 74 15.67 -16.74 5.80
CA PRO A 74 15.42 -17.81 4.86
C PRO A 74 16.58 -18.82 4.83
N ALA A 75 16.28 -20.10 4.57
CA ALA A 75 17.32 -21.10 4.38
C ALA A 75 18.12 -20.81 3.08
N PRO A 76 19.43 -21.15 3.03
CA PRO A 76 20.26 -20.94 1.84
C PRO A 76 19.67 -21.50 0.54
N GLU A 77 18.98 -22.61 0.63
CA GLU A 77 18.31 -23.25 -0.51
C GLU A 77 17.12 -22.43 -1.00
N GLN A 78 16.37 -21.81 -0.09
CA GLN A 78 15.26 -20.91 -0.46
C GLN A 78 15.78 -19.67 -1.20
N VAL A 79 16.94 -19.12 -0.80
CA VAL A 79 17.53 -17.97 -1.49
C VAL A 79 18.03 -18.35 -2.88
N ARG A 80 18.69 -19.52 -3.03
CA ARG A 80 19.09 -20.00 -4.36
C ARG A 80 17.89 -20.20 -5.29
N LYS A 81 16.84 -20.85 -4.78
CA LYS A 81 15.61 -21.03 -5.53
C LYS A 81 14.99 -19.68 -5.91
N ALA A 82 14.93 -18.72 -4.98
CA ALA A 82 14.42 -17.38 -5.26
C ALA A 82 15.21 -16.68 -6.37
N ASN A 83 16.55 -16.82 -6.38
CA ASN A 83 17.39 -16.26 -7.44
C ASN A 83 17.10 -16.90 -8.81
N GLU A 84 16.94 -18.22 -8.86
CA GLU A 84 16.55 -18.93 -10.09
C GLU A 84 15.15 -18.53 -10.56
N ASP A 85 14.22 -18.36 -9.63
CA ASP A 85 12.85 -17.91 -9.91
C ASP A 85 12.83 -16.49 -10.50
N ILE A 86 13.64 -15.57 -9.96
CA ILE A 86 13.81 -14.21 -10.47
C ILE A 86 14.35 -14.22 -11.91
N GLU A 87 15.36 -15.02 -12.21
CA GLU A 87 15.91 -15.12 -13.56
C GLU A 87 14.87 -15.70 -14.55
N ARG A 88 14.11 -16.73 -14.15
CA ARG A 88 13.03 -17.28 -14.97
C ARG A 88 11.94 -16.25 -15.25
N MET A 89 11.54 -15.48 -14.24
CA MET A 89 10.56 -14.42 -14.41
C MET A 89 11.09 -13.33 -15.35
N HIS A 90 12.35 -12.93 -15.20
CA HIS A 90 12.96 -11.94 -16.10
C HIS A 90 12.92 -12.40 -17.56
N MET A 91 13.36 -13.65 -17.84
CA MET A 91 13.33 -14.22 -19.20
C MET A 91 11.89 -14.30 -19.76
N PHE A 92 10.93 -14.63 -18.89
CA PHE A 92 9.52 -14.67 -19.30
C PHE A 92 9.03 -13.27 -19.70
N LEU A 93 9.22 -12.25 -18.83
CA LEU A 93 8.78 -10.88 -19.09
C LEU A 93 9.45 -10.28 -20.33
N GLU A 94 10.75 -10.55 -20.53
CA GLU A 94 11.51 -10.11 -21.71
C GLU A 94 10.97 -10.76 -22.98
N SER A 95 10.80 -12.10 -22.97
CA SER A 95 10.31 -12.85 -24.15
C SER A 95 8.87 -12.51 -24.52
N ALA A 96 8.05 -12.11 -23.55
CA ALA A 96 6.67 -11.69 -23.76
C ALA A 96 6.56 -10.19 -24.14
N GLY A 97 7.65 -9.43 -24.13
CA GLY A 97 7.67 -7.99 -24.42
C GLY A 97 7.16 -7.10 -23.28
N PHE A 98 6.89 -7.66 -22.09
CA PHE A 98 6.33 -6.89 -20.96
C PHE A 98 7.32 -5.93 -20.32
N LEU A 99 8.63 -6.15 -20.46
CA LEU A 99 9.65 -5.21 -19.99
C LEU A 99 9.70 -3.93 -20.85
N GLU A 100 9.34 -4.02 -22.12
CA GLU A 100 9.31 -2.90 -23.07
C GLU A 100 7.96 -2.19 -23.06
N ASP A 101 6.88 -2.96 -22.85
CA ASP A 101 5.51 -2.43 -22.67
C ASP A 101 4.86 -2.97 -21.39
N PRO A 102 5.18 -2.37 -20.22
CA PRO A 102 4.62 -2.79 -18.94
C PRO A 102 3.09 -2.70 -18.86
N LEU A 103 2.44 -1.83 -19.65
CA LEU A 103 0.98 -1.72 -19.66
C LEU A 103 0.32 -3.02 -20.14
N SER A 104 0.92 -3.71 -21.12
CA SER A 104 0.41 -4.96 -21.68
C SER A 104 0.45 -6.13 -20.69
N TYR A 105 1.26 -6.04 -19.62
CA TYR A 105 1.25 -7.03 -18.53
C TYR A 105 -0.07 -7.01 -17.74
N HIS A 106 -0.73 -5.86 -17.64
CA HIS A 106 -1.96 -5.71 -16.87
C HIS A 106 -3.20 -5.98 -17.72
N GLN A 107 -3.72 -7.19 -17.63
CA GLN A 107 -4.96 -7.57 -18.30
C GLN A 107 -6.14 -6.67 -17.86
N ARG A 108 -7.08 -6.43 -18.78
CA ARG A 108 -8.30 -5.67 -18.47
C ARG A 108 -9.37 -6.62 -17.92
N PRO A 109 -9.81 -6.46 -16.66
CA PRO A 109 -10.86 -7.30 -16.12
C PRO A 109 -12.24 -6.84 -16.58
N GLU A 110 -13.18 -7.80 -16.65
CA GLU A 110 -14.60 -7.53 -16.75
C GLU A 110 -15.21 -7.27 -15.37
N ALA A 111 -16.35 -6.62 -15.32
CA ALA A 111 -17.11 -6.47 -14.08
C ALA A 111 -17.55 -7.86 -13.56
N PRO A 112 -17.65 -8.05 -12.24
CA PRO A 112 -18.09 -9.33 -11.71
C PRO A 112 -19.54 -9.60 -12.10
N LEU A 113 -19.78 -10.78 -12.68
CA LEU A 113 -21.13 -11.23 -13.10
C LEU A 113 -22.03 -11.51 -11.90
N GLN A 114 -21.45 -12.01 -10.81
CA GLN A 114 -22.13 -12.35 -9.58
C GLN A 114 -21.39 -11.73 -8.41
N SER A 115 -22.13 -11.19 -7.45
CA SER A 115 -21.59 -10.66 -6.20
C SER A 115 -22.60 -10.86 -5.08
N THR A 116 -22.11 -11.03 -3.86
CA THR A 116 -22.95 -11.02 -2.66
C THR A 116 -22.67 -9.77 -1.85
N LEU A 117 -23.72 -9.24 -1.26
CA LEU A 117 -23.66 -8.11 -0.33
C LEU A 117 -24.37 -8.53 0.96
N ARG A 118 -23.64 -8.47 2.07
CA ARG A 118 -24.18 -8.80 3.40
C ARG A 118 -24.08 -7.58 4.30
N GLU A 119 -25.13 -7.26 5.03
CA GLU A 119 -25.11 -6.23 6.07
C GLU A 119 -24.30 -6.73 7.26
N GLU A 120 -23.34 -5.94 7.68
CA GLU A 120 -22.45 -6.22 8.81
C GLU A 120 -22.20 -4.94 9.62
N GLU A 121 -21.61 -5.07 10.81
CA GLU A 121 -21.21 -3.95 11.66
C GLU A 121 -19.76 -4.09 12.11
N ALA A 122 -19.03 -2.99 12.15
CA ALA A 122 -17.69 -2.91 12.69
C ALA A 122 -17.57 -1.83 13.76
N TRP A 123 -16.62 -2.00 14.68
CA TRP A 123 -16.27 -0.94 15.62
C TRP A 123 -15.52 0.18 14.88
N TYR A 124 -15.98 1.42 15.08
CA TYR A 124 -15.31 2.65 14.66
C TYR A 124 -15.14 3.56 15.88
N GLY A 125 -13.94 3.58 16.46
CA GLY A 125 -13.73 4.23 17.76
C GLY A 125 -14.57 3.60 18.86
N VAL A 126 -15.54 4.35 19.40
CA VAL A 126 -16.46 3.91 20.46
C VAL A 126 -17.87 3.54 19.95
N SER A 127 -18.14 3.77 18.67
CA SER A 127 -19.43 3.49 18.03
C SER A 127 -19.34 2.26 17.11
N ARG A 128 -20.50 1.79 16.65
CA ARG A 128 -20.58 0.80 15.59
C ARG A 128 -20.94 1.47 14.29
N GLN A 129 -20.25 1.09 13.22
CA GLN A 129 -20.51 1.51 11.85
C GLN A 129 -21.13 0.33 11.10
N ALA A 130 -22.35 0.50 10.62
CA ALA A 130 -22.97 -0.43 9.68
C ALA A 130 -22.30 -0.28 8.31
N TYR A 131 -22.06 -1.40 7.65
CA TYR A 131 -21.48 -1.45 6.31
C TYR A 131 -22.01 -2.68 5.58
N ARG A 132 -21.77 -2.74 4.26
CA ARG A 132 -22.03 -3.95 3.47
C ARG A 132 -20.75 -4.63 3.08
N HIS A 133 -20.66 -5.91 3.34
CA HIS A 133 -19.55 -6.77 2.91
C HIS A 133 -19.85 -7.29 1.51
N LEU A 134 -19.06 -6.85 0.56
CA LEU A 134 -19.11 -7.29 -0.83
C LEU A 134 -18.14 -8.44 -1.04
N GLU A 135 -18.62 -9.51 -1.69
CA GLU A 135 -17.78 -10.63 -2.11
C GLU A 135 -18.09 -11.01 -3.57
N PHE A 136 -17.06 -11.32 -4.32
CA PHE A 136 -17.14 -11.91 -5.65
C PHE A 136 -15.87 -12.73 -5.95
N GLU A 137 -15.95 -13.62 -6.93
CA GLU A 137 -14.78 -14.36 -7.41
C GLU A 137 -13.76 -13.38 -8.01
N SER A 138 -12.48 -13.41 -7.59
CA SER A 138 -11.43 -12.56 -8.17
C SER A 138 -11.25 -12.84 -9.67
N GLY A 139 -11.27 -14.09 -10.07
CA GLY A 139 -11.08 -14.51 -11.46
C GLY A 139 -9.71 -14.13 -12.03
N PHE A 140 -8.76 -13.69 -11.18
CA PHE A 140 -7.40 -13.41 -11.62
C PHE A 140 -6.68 -14.69 -12.04
N THR A 141 -6.05 -14.64 -13.20
CA THR A 141 -5.16 -15.69 -13.69
C THR A 141 -3.88 -15.07 -14.21
N PRO A 142 -2.69 -15.49 -13.73
CA PRO A 142 -1.43 -15.09 -14.33
C PRO A 142 -1.37 -15.43 -15.83
N HIS A 143 -0.44 -14.83 -16.55
CA HIS A 143 -0.26 -15.13 -17.97
C HIS A 143 0.11 -16.62 -18.20
N PRO A 144 -0.26 -17.20 -19.34
CA PRO A 144 0.12 -18.56 -19.67
C PRO A 144 1.64 -18.77 -19.63
N GLY A 145 2.11 -19.73 -18.85
CA GLY A 145 3.54 -20.01 -18.68
C GLY A 145 4.30 -19.07 -17.74
N GLU A 146 3.62 -18.14 -17.10
CA GLU A 146 4.24 -17.22 -16.14
C GLU A 146 4.82 -17.99 -14.93
N PRO A 147 6.12 -17.78 -14.60
CA PRO A 147 6.75 -18.46 -13.47
C PRO A 147 6.03 -18.16 -12.15
N GLY A 148 5.85 -19.19 -11.32
CA GLY A 148 5.15 -19.09 -10.03
C GLY A 148 3.63 -19.16 -10.11
N ALA A 149 3.01 -19.10 -11.30
CA ALA A 149 1.56 -19.13 -11.48
C ALA A 149 0.87 -20.31 -10.76
N PRO A 150 1.33 -21.58 -10.85
CA PRO A 150 0.69 -22.68 -10.13
C PRO A 150 0.75 -22.51 -8.61
N HIS A 151 1.87 -21.98 -8.09
CA HIS A 151 2.03 -21.72 -6.65
C HIS A 151 1.10 -20.59 -6.17
N TRP A 152 0.95 -19.53 -6.98
CA TRP A 152 0.04 -18.44 -6.66
C TRP A 152 -1.42 -18.89 -6.69
N LEU A 153 -1.84 -19.61 -7.70
CA LEU A 153 -3.20 -20.13 -7.85
C LEU A 153 -3.58 -21.16 -6.77
N ALA A 154 -2.61 -21.86 -6.20
CA ALA A 154 -2.82 -22.76 -5.07
C ALA A 154 -3.14 -22.01 -3.75
N LYS A 155 -2.97 -20.69 -3.69
CA LYS A 155 -3.38 -19.84 -2.55
C LYS A 155 -4.89 -19.53 -2.64
N GLU A 156 -5.74 -20.54 -2.41
CA GLU A 156 -7.21 -20.48 -2.57
C GLU A 156 -7.86 -19.31 -1.81
N HIS A 157 -7.28 -18.88 -0.69
CA HIS A 157 -7.74 -17.72 0.08
C HIS A 157 -7.69 -16.39 -0.70
N ASN A 158 -6.99 -16.34 -1.85
CA ASN A 158 -6.98 -15.19 -2.73
C ASN A 158 -8.01 -15.31 -3.89
N SER A 159 -8.71 -16.42 -4.03
CA SER A 159 -9.67 -16.64 -5.13
C SER A 159 -10.94 -15.78 -4.97
N THR A 160 -11.34 -15.49 -3.74
CA THR A 160 -12.47 -14.60 -3.45
C THR A 160 -11.97 -13.19 -3.16
N HIS A 161 -12.54 -12.22 -3.87
CA HIS A 161 -12.34 -10.80 -3.57
C HIS A 161 -13.35 -10.35 -2.52
N HIS A 162 -12.89 -9.56 -1.56
CA HIS A 162 -13.68 -8.95 -0.50
C HIS A 162 -13.55 -7.44 -0.57
N ALA A 163 -14.64 -6.72 -0.31
CA ALA A 163 -14.62 -5.27 -0.11
C ALA A 163 -15.67 -4.83 0.91
N TYR A 164 -15.42 -3.73 1.59
CA TYR A 164 -16.37 -3.13 2.53
C TYR A 164 -16.97 -1.88 1.90
N VAL A 165 -18.28 -1.72 2.00
CA VAL A 165 -19.02 -0.69 1.28
C VAL A 165 -19.79 0.18 2.25
N LEU A 166 -19.59 1.50 2.18
CA LEU A 166 -20.42 2.52 2.78
C LEU A 166 -21.13 3.27 1.64
N GLU A 167 -22.44 3.09 1.50
CA GLU A 167 -23.21 3.65 0.39
C GLU A 167 -24.45 4.34 0.91
N HIS A 168 -24.66 5.57 0.49
CA HIS A 168 -25.87 6.33 0.73
C HIS A 168 -27.02 5.79 -0.13
N HIS A 169 -28.22 5.90 0.39
CA HIS A 169 -29.44 5.62 -0.37
C HIS A 169 -29.92 6.87 -1.12
N GLY A 170 -30.61 6.68 -2.23
CA GLY A 170 -31.25 7.75 -2.99
C GLY A 170 -30.52 8.12 -4.28
N GLU A 171 -30.25 9.41 -4.46
CA GLU A 171 -29.62 9.93 -5.69
C GLU A 171 -28.21 9.41 -5.93
N PRO A 172 -27.78 9.29 -7.19
CA PRO A 172 -26.43 8.90 -7.52
C PRO A 172 -25.39 9.83 -6.88
N ARG A 173 -24.41 9.24 -6.21
CA ARG A 173 -23.33 9.98 -5.55
C ARG A 173 -21.97 9.54 -6.08
N PRO A 174 -20.93 10.39 -5.92
CA PRO A 174 -19.59 10.01 -6.27
C PRO A 174 -19.04 8.96 -5.30
N TRP A 175 -18.10 8.16 -5.81
CA TRP A 175 -17.47 7.07 -5.09
C TRP A 175 -15.98 7.29 -4.93
N VAL A 176 -15.45 6.91 -3.78
CA VAL A 176 -14.00 6.79 -3.56
C VAL A 176 -13.64 5.33 -3.31
N VAL A 177 -12.73 4.81 -4.12
CA VAL A 177 -12.13 3.50 -3.94
C VAL A 177 -10.91 3.66 -3.04
N CYS A 178 -11.05 3.24 -1.78
CA CYS A 178 -10.05 3.40 -0.71
C CYS A 178 -9.13 2.17 -0.65
N VAL A 179 -7.95 2.24 -1.26
CA VAL A 179 -7.00 1.13 -1.36
C VAL A 179 -6.04 1.15 -0.18
N HIS A 180 -6.12 0.15 0.67
CA HIS A 180 -5.43 0.12 1.96
C HIS A 180 -3.93 -0.21 1.88
N GLY A 181 -3.20 0.11 2.97
CA GLY A 181 -1.79 -0.20 3.16
C GLY A 181 -1.53 -1.61 3.70
N PHE A 182 -0.24 -1.94 3.83
CA PHE A 182 0.22 -3.16 4.51
C PHE A 182 -0.32 -3.22 5.96
N SER A 183 -0.59 -4.42 6.45
CA SER A 183 -1.19 -4.73 7.77
C SER A 183 -2.63 -4.24 7.99
N MET A 184 -3.24 -3.60 7.01
CA MET A 184 -4.64 -3.20 7.01
C MET A 184 -5.53 -4.29 6.37
N GLY A 185 -6.74 -3.96 5.92
CA GLY A 185 -7.63 -4.88 5.19
C GLY A 185 -8.78 -5.43 6.03
N THR A 186 -8.99 -4.93 7.25
CA THR A 186 -10.21 -5.17 8.04
C THR A 186 -11.05 -3.89 8.10
N PRO A 187 -12.39 -3.96 8.25
CA PRO A 187 -13.23 -2.77 8.24
C PRO A 187 -12.82 -1.77 9.33
N GLN A 188 -12.52 -2.25 10.55
CA GLN A 188 -12.13 -1.40 11.68
C GLN A 188 -10.88 -0.56 11.37
N VAL A 189 -9.85 -1.20 10.80
CA VAL A 189 -8.58 -0.54 10.48
C VAL A 189 -8.74 0.38 9.27
N ASN A 190 -9.47 -0.08 8.26
CA ASN A 190 -9.70 0.71 7.05
C ASN A 190 -10.52 1.97 7.34
N PHE A 191 -11.63 1.86 8.08
CA PHE A 191 -12.48 3.01 8.37
C PHE A 191 -11.73 4.11 9.15
N VAL A 192 -10.92 3.71 10.14
CA VAL A 192 -10.09 4.66 10.90
C VAL A 192 -8.97 5.24 10.01
N GLY A 193 -8.28 4.39 9.25
CA GLY A 193 -7.14 4.81 8.43
C GLY A 193 -7.50 5.76 7.28
N PHE A 194 -8.73 5.68 6.78
CA PHE A 194 -9.23 6.55 5.71
C PHE A 194 -10.14 7.69 6.20
N ASP A 195 -10.32 7.83 7.52
CA ASP A 195 -11.27 8.81 8.08
C ASP A 195 -12.67 8.67 7.44
N ALA A 196 -13.17 7.43 7.42
CA ALA A 196 -14.36 7.06 6.67
C ALA A 196 -15.60 7.87 7.06
N GLN A 197 -15.73 8.27 8.33
CA GLN A 197 -16.82 9.10 8.80
C GLN A 197 -16.82 10.45 8.10
N ARG A 198 -15.69 11.13 8.06
CA ARG A 198 -15.57 12.43 7.39
C ARG A 198 -15.87 12.32 5.89
N LEU A 199 -15.29 11.32 5.22
CA LEU A 199 -15.50 11.16 3.79
C LEU A 199 -16.94 10.76 3.46
N HIS A 200 -17.55 9.89 4.25
CA HIS A 200 -18.90 9.39 4.00
C HIS A 200 -19.97 10.36 4.47
N GLU A 201 -19.94 10.77 5.75
CA GLU A 201 -21.01 11.55 6.36
C GLU A 201 -20.88 13.05 6.07
N GLU A 202 -19.67 13.63 6.18
CA GLU A 202 -19.50 15.08 6.02
C GLU A 202 -19.34 15.48 4.54
N LEU A 203 -18.62 14.71 3.72
CA LEU A 203 -18.44 14.98 2.30
C LEU A 203 -19.48 14.26 1.42
N GLY A 204 -20.37 13.44 1.98
CA GLY A 204 -21.45 12.78 1.27
C GLY A 204 -21.03 11.74 0.24
N LEU A 205 -19.81 11.21 0.34
CA LEU A 205 -19.25 10.26 -0.62
C LEU A 205 -19.67 8.82 -0.33
N ASN A 206 -19.85 8.02 -1.35
CA ASN A 206 -19.88 6.59 -1.23
C ASN A 206 -18.43 6.06 -1.17
N LEU A 207 -18.16 5.10 -0.27
CA LEU A 207 -16.83 4.54 -0.09
C LEU A 207 -16.84 3.04 -0.33
N ILE A 208 -15.77 2.55 -0.96
CA ILE A 208 -15.52 1.12 -1.09
C ILE A 208 -14.06 0.82 -0.77
N PHE A 209 -13.85 -0.19 0.07
CA PHE A 209 -12.53 -0.58 0.59
C PHE A 209 -12.21 -1.99 0.11
N PRO A 210 -11.60 -2.16 -1.10
CA PRO A 210 -11.17 -3.46 -1.59
C PRO A 210 -10.08 -4.05 -0.69
N CYS A 211 -10.20 -5.34 -0.34
CA CYS A 211 -9.18 -6.08 0.38
C CYS A 211 -8.14 -6.62 -0.59
N LEU A 212 -6.91 -6.16 -0.47
CA LEU A 212 -5.81 -6.63 -1.30
C LEU A 212 -5.52 -8.11 -1.07
N PRO A 213 -4.95 -8.84 -2.04
CA PRO A 213 -4.52 -10.21 -1.83
C PRO A 213 -3.60 -10.35 -0.62
N LEU A 214 -3.69 -11.47 0.10
CA LEU A 214 -2.94 -11.77 1.33
C LEU A 214 -3.32 -10.90 2.56
N HIS A 215 -4.32 -10.02 2.45
CA HIS A 215 -4.74 -9.12 3.53
C HIS A 215 -6.17 -9.40 4.00
N GLY A 216 -6.48 -8.96 5.23
CA GLY A 216 -7.81 -9.09 5.82
C GLY A 216 -8.35 -10.52 5.76
N PRO A 217 -9.56 -10.75 5.22
CA PRO A 217 -10.14 -12.10 5.06
C PRO A 217 -9.32 -13.04 4.15
N ARG A 218 -8.43 -12.47 3.34
CA ARG A 218 -7.53 -13.20 2.42
C ARG A 218 -6.16 -13.50 3.03
N SER A 219 -5.95 -13.24 4.34
CA SER A 219 -4.70 -13.55 5.05
C SER A 219 -4.86 -14.85 5.84
N ILE A 220 -3.88 -15.74 5.74
CA ILE A 220 -3.76 -16.95 6.55
C ILE A 220 -2.80 -16.79 7.73
N THR A 221 -2.20 -15.61 7.87
CA THR A 221 -1.25 -15.29 8.93
C THR A 221 -1.91 -14.46 10.03
N ALA A 222 -1.32 -14.47 11.24
CA ALA A 222 -1.84 -13.71 12.38
C ALA A 222 -1.87 -12.19 12.13
N PHE A 223 -0.98 -11.69 11.27
CA PHE A 223 -0.95 -10.29 10.85
C PHE A 223 -1.23 -10.20 9.35
N SER A 224 -2.15 -9.34 9.00
CA SER A 224 -2.57 -9.08 7.63
C SER A 224 -1.37 -8.69 6.74
N GLY A 225 -1.19 -9.40 5.62
CA GLY A 225 -0.13 -9.11 4.65
C GLY A 225 1.24 -9.74 4.93
N MET A 226 1.43 -10.46 6.05
CA MET A 226 2.76 -11.03 6.41
C MET A 226 3.31 -12.01 5.37
N GLU A 227 2.45 -12.66 4.59
CA GLU A 227 2.89 -13.53 3.49
C GLU A 227 3.70 -12.79 2.41
N LEU A 228 3.44 -11.48 2.24
CA LEU A 228 4.15 -10.60 1.30
C LEU A 228 5.66 -10.49 1.61
N LEU A 229 6.03 -10.75 2.84
CA LEU A 229 7.40 -10.60 3.35
C LEU A 229 8.20 -11.90 3.31
N GLN A 230 7.61 -12.99 2.82
CA GLN A 230 8.34 -14.22 2.59
C GLN A 230 9.35 -14.03 1.43
N PRO A 231 10.45 -14.80 1.38
CA PRO A 231 11.45 -14.72 0.31
C PRO A 231 10.94 -15.36 -0.99
N ASP A 232 9.77 -14.92 -1.45
CA ASP A 232 9.09 -15.40 -2.64
C ASP A 232 8.69 -14.20 -3.52
N TYR A 233 9.67 -13.72 -4.29
CA TYR A 233 9.47 -12.55 -5.17
C TYR A 233 8.43 -12.78 -6.25
N LEU A 234 8.19 -14.04 -6.67
CA LEU A 234 7.15 -14.34 -7.66
C LEU A 234 5.76 -14.12 -7.06
N SER A 235 5.54 -14.55 -5.80
CA SER A 235 4.29 -14.25 -5.10
C SER A 235 4.08 -12.75 -4.89
N VAL A 236 5.15 -11.97 -4.68
CA VAL A 236 5.07 -10.50 -4.61
C VAL A 236 4.59 -9.92 -5.94
N MET A 237 5.13 -10.38 -7.08
CA MET A 237 4.71 -9.95 -8.41
C MET A 237 3.24 -10.27 -8.67
N HIS A 238 2.83 -11.52 -8.43
CA HIS A 238 1.44 -11.94 -8.59
C HIS A 238 0.48 -11.21 -7.65
N MET A 239 0.91 -10.91 -6.41
CA MET A 239 0.12 -10.11 -5.48
C MET A 239 -0.17 -8.73 -6.04
N PHE A 240 0.83 -8.03 -6.59
CA PHE A 240 0.61 -6.72 -7.19
C PHE A 240 -0.27 -6.80 -8.44
N ALA A 241 -0.02 -7.79 -9.32
CA ALA A 241 -0.82 -7.99 -10.51
C ALA A 241 -2.30 -8.25 -10.17
N GLN A 242 -2.56 -9.14 -9.21
CA GLN A 242 -3.92 -9.43 -8.73
C GLN A 242 -4.54 -8.25 -7.98
N ALA A 243 -3.75 -7.49 -7.20
CA ALA A 243 -4.25 -6.30 -6.52
C ALA A 243 -4.76 -5.25 -7.53
N VAL A 244 -4.00 -5.00 -8.58
CA VAL A 244 -4.42 -4.11 -9.67
C VAL A 244 -5.67 -4.64 -10.37
N TRP A 245 -5.72 -5.93 -10.69
CA TRP A 245 -6.87 -6.59 -11.26
C TRP A 245 -8.12 -6.45 -10.39
N ASP A 246 -8.03 -6.78 -9.11
CA ASP A 246 -9.16 -6.76 -8.17
C ASP A 246 -9.70 -5.35 -7.92
N VAL A 247 -8.80 -4.35 -7.80
CA VAL A 247 -9.22 -2.95 -7.66
C VAL A 247 -9.95 -2.46 -8.92
N ARG A 248 -9.47 -2.83 -10.11
CA ARG A 248 -10.15 -2.51 -11.38
C ARG A 248 -11.51 -3.20 -11.50
N ARG A 249 -11.65 -4.45 -11.04
CA ARG A 249 -12.95 -5.14 -10.95
C ARG A 249 -13.89 -4.46 -9.97
N THR A 250 -13.36 -3.96 -8.85
CA THR A 250 -14.13 -3.15 -7.90
C THR A 250 -14.63 -1.86 -8.53
N ILE A 251 -13.79 -1.16 -9.29
CA ILE A 251 -14.20 0.03 -10.07
C ILE A 251 -15.28 -0.32 -11.09
N ALA A 252 -15.14 -1.44 -11.81
CA ALA A 252 -16.14 -1.90 -12.76
C ALA A 252 -17.49 -2.24 -12.08
N TRP A 253 -17.46 -2.80 -10.86
CA TRP A 253 -18.65 -3.02 -10.05
C TRP A 253 -19.29 -1.70 -9.60
N VAL A 254 -18.50 -0.69 -9.21
CA VAL A 254 -18.99 0.66 -8.85
C VAL A 254 -19.66 1.34 -10.05
N ARG A 255 -19.08 1.22 -11.26
CA ARG A 255 -19.68 1.78 -12.50
C ARG A 255 -21.10 1.25 -12.76
N GLN A 256 -21.38 -0.02 -12.42
CA GLN A 256 -22.75 -0.58 -12.54
C GLN A 256 -23.76 0.05 -11.58
N ARG A 257 -23.31 0.79 -10.55
CA ARG A 257 -24.14 1.46 -9.53
C ARG A 257 -24.46 2.92 -9.85
N ARG A 258 -24.28 3.33 -11.11
CA ARG A 258 -24.55 4.71 -11.56
C ARG A 258 -23.79 5.76 -10.75
N ALA A 259 -22.52 5.49 -10.44
CA ALA A 259 -21.63 6.46 -9.79
C ALA A 259 -21.62 7.77 -10.60
N SER A 260 -21.81 8.92 -9.95
CA SER A 260 -21.71 10.24 -10.61
C SER A 260 -20.26 10.64 -10.91
N GLY A 261 -19.29 10.03 -10.24
CA GLY A 261 -17.86 10.15 -10.45
C GLY A 261 -17.13 9.09 -9.61
N ILE A 262 -15.90 8.75 -9.97
CA ILE A 262 -15.07 7.76 -9.25
C ILE A 262 -13.68 8.32 -9.04
N GLY A 263 -13.26 8.41 -7.76
CA GLY A 263 -11.88 8.70 -7.37
C GLY A 263 -11.21 7.48 -6.75
N VAL A 264 -9.89 7.47 -6.76
CA VAL A 264 -9.07 6.47 -6.06
C VAL A 264 -8.27 7.17 -4.97
N TYR A 265 -8.32 6.62 -3.76
CA TYR A 265 -7.49 7.06 -2.64
C TYR A 265 -6.71 5.85 -2.10
N GLY A 266 -5.41 5.86 -2.29
CA GLY A 266 -4.53 4.77 -1.85
C GLY A 266 -3.53 5.23 -0.79
N VAL A 267 -3.28 4.37 0.22
CA VAL A 267 -2.32 4.64 1.30
C VAL A 267 -1.19 3.62 1.27
N SER A 268 0.07 4.06 1.26
CA SER A 268 1.27 3.20 1.32
C SER A 268 1.29 2.17 0.18
N LEU A 269 1.14 0.87 0.48
CA LEU A 269 0.94 -0.20 -0.51
C LEU A 269 -0.26 0.09 -1.42
N GLY A 270 -1.35 0.62 -0.86
CA GLY A 270 -2.51 1.05 -1.63
C GLY A 270 -2.24 2.28 -2.51
N GLY A 271 -1.34 3.16 -2.07
CA GLY A 271 -0.82 4.27 -2.88
C GLY A 271 -0.05 3.78 -4.10
N HIS A 272 0.72 2.71 -3.96
CA HIS A 272 1.37 2.00 -5.05
C HIS A 272 0.34 1.44 -6.06
N VAL A 273 -0.57 0.61 -5.57
CA VAL A 273 -1.60 -0.05 -6.40
C VAL A 273 -2.52 0.99 -7.08
N GLY A 274 -3.01 1.97 -6.33
CA GLY A 274 -3.88 3.04 -6.86
C GLY A 274 -3.19 3.87 -7.94
N SER A 275 -1.88 4.09 -7.81
CA SER A 275 -1.08 4.79 -8.83
C SER A 275 -1.02 4.02 -10.15
N ILE A 276 -0.87 2.68 -10.12
CA ILE A 276 -0.93 1.84 -11.33
C ILE A 276 -2.35 1.87 -11.91
N VAL A 277 -3.36 1.72 -11.06
CA VAL A 277 -4.77 1.75 -11.49
C VAL A 277 -5.12 3.07 -12.18
N SER A 278 -4.60 4.20 -11.71
CA SER A 278 -4.82 5.51 -12.34
C SER A 278 -4.25 5.64 -13.75
N ALA A 279 -3.30 4.79 -14.13
CA ALA A 279 -2.78 4.71 -15.49
C ALA A 279 -3.59 3.76 -16.40
N LEU A 280 -4.36 2.84 -15.80
CA LEU A 280 -5.12 1.81 -16.50
C LEU A 280 -6.62 2.11 -16.62
N GLU A 281 -7.13 3.05 -15.83
CA GLU A 281 -8.54 3.45 -15.79
C GLU A 281 -8.68 4.92 -16.20
N PRO A 282 -9.17 5.20 -17.44
CA PRO A 282 -9.17 6.55 -18.00
C PRO A 282 -10.22 7.49 -17.38
N ASP A 283 -11.31 6.93 -16.82
CA ASP A 283 -12.48 7.69 -16.39
C ASP A 283 -12.46 7.97 -14.87
N LEU A 284 -11.29 8.06 -14.27
CA LEU A 284 -11.15 8.45 -12.87
C LEU A 284 -11.13 9.97 -12.74
N GLU A 285 -11.93 10.49 -11.83
CA GLU A 285 -11.97 11.92 -11.52
C GLU A 285 -10.69 12.39 -10.81
N CYS A 286 -10.15 11.57 -9.90
CA CYS A 286 -8.90 11.91 -9.22
C CYS A 286 -8.17 10.68 -8.69
N ILE A 287 -6.90 10.92 -8.36
CA ILE A 287 -6.04 10.00 -7.59
C ILE A 287 -5.38 10.73 -6.43
N VAL A 288 -5.56 10.21 -5.21
CA VAL A 288 -4.81 10.63 -4.03
C VAL A 288 -3.87 9.50 -3.62
N ALA A 289 -2.56 9.73 -3.73
CA ALA A 289 -1.53 8.78 -3.34
C ALA A 289 -0.88 9.23 -2.01
N GLY A 290 -1.28 8.58 -0.92
CA GLY A 290 -0.78 8.86 0.43
C GLY A 290 0.43 8.03 0.80
N ILE A 291 1.50 8.67 1.29
CA ILE A 291 2.75 8.00 1.74
C ILE A 291 3.15 6.82 0.82
N PRO A 292 3.17 7.00 -0.52
CA PRO A 292 3.21 5.91 -1.48
C PRO A 292 4.54 5.16 -1.47
N ALA A 293 4.49 3.82 -1.42
CA ALA A 293 5.65 2.93 -1.47
C ALA A 293 5.95 2.50 -2.92
N VAL A 294 6.51 3.38 -3.75
CA VAL A 294 6.55 3.20 -5.22
C VAL A 294 7.71 2.37 -5.76
N ASP A 295 8.79 2.26 -5.04
CA ASP A 295 9.95 1.42 -5.39
C ASP A 295 10.07 0.29 -4.37
N PHE A 296 9.40 -0.82 -4.64
CA PHE A 296 9.31 -1.95 -3.71
C PHE A 296 10.68 -2.61 -3.45
N PRO A 297 11.55 -2.85 -4.44
CA PRO A 297 12.91 -3.33 -4.20
C PRO A 297 13.74 -2.43 -3.28
N SER A 298 13.65 -1.11 -3.47
CA SER A 298 14.32 -0.14 -2.60
C SER A 298 13.72 -0.15 -1.19
N LEU A 299 12.39 -0.19 -1.09
CA LEU A 299 11.68 -0.31 0.20
C LEU A 299 12.12 -1.54 0.98
N ALA A 300 12.18 -2.71 0.33
CA ALA A 300 12.61 -3.96 0.94
C ALA A 300 14.04 -3.85 1.46
N ARG A 301 14.98 -3.36 0.64
CA ARG A 301 16.39 -3.19 1.00
C ARG A 301 16.61 -2.17 2.13
N ASP A 302 15.84 -1.08 2.14
CA ASP A 302 15.97 -0.02 3.14
C ASP A 302 15.44 -0.43 4.52
N ASN A 303 14.42 -1.27 4.53
CA ASN A 303 13.82 -1.82 5.74
C ASN A 303 14.40 -3.17 6.18
N GLU A 304 15.35 -3.71 5.41
CA GLU A 304 16.00 -5.00 5.71
C GLU A 304 16.79 -4.91 7.01
N PRO A 305 16.53 -5.80 8.00
CA PRO A 305 17.31 -5.87 9.22
C PRO A 305 18.80 -6.12 8.93
N TYR A 306 19.69 -5.62 9.79
CA TYR A 306 21.14 -5.73 9.58
C TYR A 306 21.60 -7.16 9.29
N ILE A 307 21.07 -8.15 10.02
CA ILE A 307 21.41 -9.55 9.82
C ILE A 307 20.96 -10.06 8.44
N MET A 308 19.78 -9.62 7.97
CA MET A 308 19.27 -9.94 6.63
C MET A 308 20.14 -9.27 5.56
N LYS A 309 20.54 -8.01 5.78
CA LYS A 309 21.42 -7.28 4.85
C LYS A 309 22.77 -7.97 4.67
N ARG A 310 23.36 -8.49 5.77
CA ARG A 310 24.57 -9.31 5.69
C ARG A 310 24.33 -10.59 4.90
N TYR A 311 23.20 -11.23 5.13
CA TYR A 311 22.79 -12.46 4.46
C TYR A 311 22.55 -12.22 2.96
N SER A 312 21.82 -11.16 2.59
CA SER A 312 21.58 -10.76 1.19
C SER A 312 22.89 -10.49 0.43
N ASN A 313 23.87 -9.86 1.10
CA ASN A 313 25.20 -9.66 0.53
C ASN A 313 25.99 -10.98 0.35
N GLU A 314 25.91 -11.89 1.33
CA GLU A 314 26.57 -13.19 1.27
C GLU A 314 26.05 -14.08 0.13
N PHE A 315 24.74 -14.02 -0.14
CA PHE A 315 24.09 -14.78 -1.22
C PHE A 315 23.96 -14.00 -2.51
N ALA A 316 24.59 -12.82 -2.63
CA ALA A 316 24.62 -12.00 -3.84
C ALA A 316 23.24 -11.81 -4.47
N MET A 317 22.25 -11.34 -3.67
CA MET A 317 20.89 -11.09 -4.15
C MET A 317 20.91 -10.25 -5.44
N PRO A 318 20.19 -10.68 -6.50
CA PRO A 318 20.26 -10.05 -7.82
C PRO A 318 19.38 -8.78 -7.88
N TRP A 319 19.69 -7.77 -7.08
CA TRP A 319 18.88 -6.55 -6.95
C TRP A 319 18.55 -5.86 -8.27
N ASN A 320 19.46 -5.91 -9.24
CA ASN A 320 19.20 -5.36 -10.58
C ASN A 320 18.10 -6.14 -11.31
N ARG A 321 18.10 -7.48 -11.19
CA ARG A 321 17.07 -8.33 -11.76
C ARG A 321 15.74 -8.17 -11.04
N ILE A 322 15.76 -8.08 -9.70
CA ILE A 322 14.57 -7.76 -8.91
C ILE A 322 13.98 -6.42 -9.35
N GLY A 323 14.80 -5.40 -9.53
CA GLY A 323 14.36 -4.10 -10.07
C GLY A 323 13.73 -4.22 -11.46
N SER A 324 14.35 -5.00 -12.35
CA SER A 324 13.86 -5.22 -13.71
C SER A 324 12.49 -5.92 -13.73
N ILE A 325 12.32 -7.03 -13.00
CA ILE A 325 11.03 -7.72 -12.95
C ILE A 325 9.95 -6.90 -12.25
N SER A 326 10.31 -6.14 -11.20
CA SER A 326 9.37 -5.27 -10.49
C SER A 326 8.88 -4.10 -11.33
N HIS A 327 9.53 -3.80 -12.46
CA HIS A 327 9.17 -2.68 -13.32
C HIS A 327 7.73 -2.80 -13.84
N VAL A 328 7.29 -4.00 -14.23
CA VAL A 328 5.93 -4.23 -14.77
C VAL A 328 4.82 -4.03 -13.74
N VAL A 329 5.15 -3.99 -12.47
CA VAL A 329 4.23 -3.71 -11.36
C VAL A 329 4.63 -2.44 -10.57
N SER A 330 5.48 -1.60 -11.12
CA SER A 330 5.92 -0.35 -10.48
C SER A 330 5.11 0.84 -10.98
N PRO A 331 4.54 1.69 -10.12
CA PRO A 331 3.85 2.90 -10.57
C PRO A 331 4.76 3.88 -11.32
N LEU A 332 6.09 3.73 -11.22
CA LEU A 332 7.05 4.55 -11.96
C LEU A 332 7.21 4.11 -13.44
N ALA A 333 6.59 3.00 -13.84
CA ALA A 333 6.55 2.56 -15.23
C ALA A 333 5.38 3.18 -16.04
N PHE A 334 4.42 3.81 -15.36
CA PHE A 334 3.16 4.23 -15.95
C PHE A 334 2.87 5.71 -15.74
N GLN A 335 2.32 6.37 -16.75
CA GLN A 335 1.77 7.71 -16.60
C GLN A 335 0.28 7.65 -16.30
N PRO A 336 -0.24 8.36 -15.26
CA PRO A 336 -1.66 8.41 -14.98
C PRO A 336 -2.44 9.00 -16.15
N GLN A 337 -3.64 8.47 -16.41
CA GLN A 337 -4.56 9.05 -17.37
C GLN A 337 -5.37 10.22 -16.77
N VAL A 338 -5.43 10.28 -15.44
CA VAL A 338 -6.01 11.42 -14.71
C VAL A 338 -5.22 12.69 -15.00
N SER A 339 -5.88 13.84 -15.20
CA SER A 339 -5.21 15.12 -15.44
C SER A 339 -4.34 15.57 -14.26
N ILE A 340 -3.31 16.37 -14.51
CA ILE A 340 -2.31 16.74 -13.49
C ILE A 340 -2.92 17.50 -12.32
N ASP A 341 -3.90 18.32 -12.53
CA ASP A 341 -4.66 19.09 -11.54
C ASP A 341 -5.56 18.24 -10.63
N ARG A 342 -5.75 16.95 -10.98
CA ARG A 342 -6.52 15.97 -10.23
C ARG A 342 -5.66 14.83 -9.68
N ARG A 343 -4.33 14.99 -9.70
CA ARG A 343 -3.36 14.08 -9.06
C ARG A 343 -2.87 14.71 -7.76
N PHE A 344 -2.96 14.00 -6.68
CA PHE A 344 -2.59 14.49 -5.35
C PHE A 344 -1.68 13.50 -4.65
N ILE A 345 -0.67 14.02 -3.94
CA ILE A 345 0.25 13.22 -3.16
C ILE A 345 0.38 13.83 -1.76
N TYR A 346 0.44 13.01 -0.72
CA TYR A 346 0.92 13.46 0.56
C TYR A 346 1.99 12.54 1.12
N ALA A 347 2.96 13.08 1.87
CA ALA A 347 4.09 12.33 2.40
C ALA A 347 4.63 12.92 3.70
N GLY A 348 5.08 12.04 4.58
CA GLY A 348 5.71 12.42 5.84
C GLY A 348 7.19 12.76 5.64
N THR A 349 7.63 13.93 6.13
CA THR A 349 9.04 14.31 6.03
C THR A 349 9.97 13.44 6.88
N ALA A 350 9.43 12.79 7.92
CA ALA A 350 10.15 11.88 8.81
C ALA A 350 9.80 10.40 8.61
N ASP A 351 9.12 10.04 7.52
CA ASP A 351 8.76 8.66 7.18
C ASP A 351 10.01 7.77 7.07
N ARG A 352 10.04 6.68 7.85
CA ARG A 352 11.14 5.70 7.88
C ARG A 352 10.80 4.36 7.26
N VAL A 353 9.56 4.16 6.86
CA VAL A 353 9.10 2.98 6.12
C VAL A 353 9.18 3.25 4.63
N ALA A 354 8.32 4.12 4.10
CA ALA A 354 8.39 4.62 2.73
C ALA A 354 9.02 6.02 2.72
N ARG A 355 10.35 6.07 2.79
CA ARG A 355 11.10 7.33 2.94
C ARG A 355 10.65 8.39 1.93
N PRO A 356 10.83 9.70 2.21
CA PRO A 356 10.43 10.80 1.33
C PRO A 356 10.86 10.66 -0.14
N VAL A 357 11.92 9.88 -0.41
CA VAL A 357 12.38 9.59 -1.77
C VAL A 357 11.32 8.90 -2.63
N HIS A 358 10.46 8.04 -2.05
CA HIS A 358 9.40 7.34 -2.78
C HIS A 358 8.34 8.33 -3.27
N ALA A 359 7.79 9.16 -2.38
CA ALA A 359 6.82 10.18 -2.75
C ALA A 359 7.39 11.20 -3.75
N ARG A 360 8.65 11.61 -3.54
CA ARG A 360 9.38 12.50 -4.46
C ARG A 360 9.59 11.89 -5.84
N ALA A 361 9.89 10.57 -5.92
CA ALA A 361 10.02 9.87 -7.20
C ALA A 361 8.69 9.87 -7.96
N LEU A 362 7.59 9.53 -7.28
CA LEU A 362 6.25 9.56 -7.86
C LEU A 362 5.86 10.98 -8.31
N TRP A 363 6.09 11.97 -7.45
CA TRP A 363 5.79 13.37 -7.75
C TRP A 363 6.52 13.87 -9.00
N ARG A 364 7.80 13.52 -9.17
CA ARG A 364 8.55 13.87 -10.37
C ARG A 364 8.06 13.11 -11.60
N HIS A 365 7.75 11.84 -11.42
CA HIS A 365 7.23 10.99 -12.49
C HIS A 365 5.86 11.46 -12.98
N TRP A 366 5.03 12.01 -12.09
CA TRP A 366 3.71 12.55 -12.40
C TRP A 366 3.70 14.01 -12.84
N ASP A 367 4.84 14.58 -13.24
CA ASP A 367 5.00 15.97 -13.68
C ASP A 367 4.74 17.02 -12.60
N ARG A 368 5.01 16.66 -11.34
CA ARG A 368 4.93 17.53 -10.16
C ARG A 368 3.53 18.06 -9.85
N PRO A 369 2.55 17.19 -9.61
CA PRO A 369 1.21 17.58 -9.18
C PRO A 369 1.22 18.21 -7.77
N LYS A 370 0.03 18.54 -7.26
CA LYS A 370 -0.11 19.04 -5.88
C LYS A 370 0.40 17.99 -4.88
N ILE A 371 1.36 18.38 -4.02
CA ILE A 371 1.92 17.53 -2.97
C ILE A 371 1.85 18.23 -1.61
N HIS A 372 1.40 17.50 -0.60
CA HIS A 372 1.42 17.94 0.79
C HIS A 372 2.47 17.18 1.59
N TRP A 373 3.49 17.91 2.07
CA TRP A 373 4.49 17.40 2.99
C TRP A 373 4.08 17.70 4.41
N PHE A 374 3.79 16.66 5.20
CA PHE A 374 3.47 16.83 6.61
C PHE A 374 4.66 16.48 7.51
N SER A 375 4.76 17.15 8.67
CA SER A 375 5.76 16.80 9.67
C SER A 375 5.29 15.58 10.45
N GLY A 376 5.75 14.37 10.03
CA GLY A 376 5.34 13.10 10.63
C GLY A 376 6.00 11.87 9.99
N GLY A 377 5.78 10.71 10.63
CA GLY A 377 6.23 9.39 10.19
C GLY A 377 5.20 8.66 9.34
N HIS A 378 5.47 7.37 9.04
CA HIS A 378 4.61 6.51 8.21
C HIS A 378 3.36 6.03 8.95
N VAL A 379 3.56 5.37 10.10
CA VAL A 379 2.50 4.63 10.80
C VAL A 379 1.41 5.55 11.33
N LEU A 380 1.77 6.71 11.88
CA LEU A 380 0.84 7.68 12.43
C LEU A 380 0.44 8.79 11.45
N GLY A 381 1.04 8.81 10.26
CA GLY A 381 0.82 9.84 9.25
C GLY A 381 -0.64 10.00 8.82
N VAL A 382 -1.36 8.89 8.66
CA VAL A 382 -2.77 8.88 8.25
C VAL A 382 -3.71 9.52 9.30
N ALA A 383 -3.29 9.58 10.57
CA ALA A 383 -4.04 10.21 11.65
C ALA A 383 -3.75 11.72 11.79
N ASN A 384 -2.84 12.28 10.97
CA ASN A 384 -2.49 13.68 11.01
C ASN A 384 -3.62 14.56 10.47
N ALA A 385 -4.03 15.58 11.24
CA ALA A 385 -5.13 16.48 10.87
C ALA A 385 -4.87 17.16 9.52
N SER A 386 -3.65 17.67 9.26
CA SER A 386 -3.32 18.32 7.98
C SER A 386 -3.40 17.38 6.78
N VAL A 387 -3.19 16.07 6.99
CA VAL A 387 -3.39 15.05 5.94
C VAL A 387 -4.87 14.86 5.64
N ARG A 388 -5.71 14.77 6.68
CA ARG A 388 -7.16 14.65 6.52
C ARG A 388 -7.76 15.85 5.80
N ASP A 389 -7.31 17.06 6.17
CA ASP A 389 -7.73 18.30 5.50
C ASP A 389 -7.30 18.31 4.03
N PHE A 390 -6.04 17.97 3.75
CA PHE A 390 -5.53 17.87 2.39
C PHE A 390 -6.30 16.86 1.53
N VAL A 391 -6.66 15.69 2.07
CA VAL A 391 -7.46 14.69 1.35
C VAL A 391 -8.85 15.24 1.05
N ALA A 392 -9.53 15.84 2.02
CA ALA A 392 -10.85 16.45 1.83
C ALA A 392 -10.81 17.55 0.75
N GLU A 393 -9.85 18.49 0.86
CA GLU A 393 -9.62 19.53 -0.15
C GLU A 393 -9.36 18.96 -1.54
N SER A 394 -8.52 17.90 -1.64
CA SER A 394 -8.19 17.26 -2.91
C SER A 394 -9.43 16.66 -3.59
N LEU A 395 -10.31 16.03 -2.82
CA LEU A 395 -11.58 15.47 -3.34
C LEU A 395 -12.56 16.56 -3.76
N GLN A 396 -12.58 17.71 -3.08
CA GLN A 396 -13.37 18.88 -3.46
C GLN A 396 -12.80 19.56 -4.70
N GLU A 397 -11.50 19.83 -4.77
CA GLU A 397 -10.83 20.45 -5.92
C GLU A 397 -10.99 19.63 -7.20
N SER A 398 -11.03 18.29 -7.07
CA SER A 398 -11.31 17.41 -8.22
C SER A 398 -12.77 17.42 -8.69
N GLY A 399 -13.65 18.07 -7.96
CA GLY A 399 -15.10 18.08 -8.22
C GLY A 399 -15.80 16.79 -7.79
N LEU A 400 -15.12 15.89 -7.07
CA LEU A 400 -15.72 14.64 -6.60
C LEU A 400 -16.59 14.87 -5.35
N ALA A 401 -16.25 15.82 -4.48
CA ALA A 401 -17.06 16.20 -3.33
C ALA A 401 -17.53 17.66 -3.48
N VAL A 402 -18.71 17.94 -2.97
CA VAL A 402 -19.25 19.32 -2.95
C VAL A 402 -18.60 20.08 -1.79
N SER A 403 -18.26 21.36 -1.99
CA SER A 403 -17.81 22.21 -0.89
C SER A 403 -18.97 22.54 0.04
N ALA A 404 -18.75 22.51 1.35
CA ALA A 404 -19.78 22.81 2.36
C ALA A 404 -20.32 24.28 2.32
N GLU A 405 -19.87 25.08 1.36
CA GLU A 405 -20.29 26.51 1.19
C GLU A 405 -21.42 26.69 0.16
N GLU A 406 -21.93 25.63 -0.46
CA GLU A 406 -22.96 25.71 -1.51
C GLU A 406 -24.34 25.18 -1.08
N ASP A 407 -24.57 24.86 0.21
CA ASP A 407 -25.90 24.49 0.74
C ASP A 407 -26.54 25.60 1.59
#